data_87a4da8c5c4ed08584e3093245b17a4c
#
_entry.id   87a4da8c5c4ed08584e3093245b17a4c
#
_cell.length_a   1.000
_cell.length_b   1.000
_cell.length_c   1.000
_cell.angle_alpha   90.00
_cell.angle_beta   90.00
_cell.angle_gamma   90.00
#
_symmetry.space_group_name_H-M   'P 1'
#
loop_
_entity.id
_entity.type
_entity.pdbx_description
1 polymer ?
#
loop_
_entity_poly.entity_id
_entity_poly.type
_entity_poly.pdbx_seq_one_letter_code
_entity_poly.pdbx_strand_id
1 'polypeptide(L)'
;MRRYLDVLACFPNTPIVYIDETGIDTYLYRHKARAPRGEKVYDKVSGRRFERISVVAGQIGSKIIAPLLYHGTMTAELFIKWYQEQLLPSLTEPHVIIMDNAAFHPKKQLDELAVAKGHYFLPFPPYSPELNPIEQFWATLKRKVTELLRTGRSVQSALEYYFKTK
;
A
#
# COMPACT_ATOMS: atom_id res chain seq x y z
N MET A 1 7.59 2.68 -21.18
CA MET A 1 8.15 1.39 -20.77
C MET A 1 9.67 1.29 -20.99
N ARG A 2 10.20 1.28 -22.23
CA ARG A 2 11.66 1.15 -22.49
C ARG A 2 12.49 2.11 -21.64
N ARG A 3 12.24 3.41 -21.71
CA ARG A 3 12.99 4.43 -20.94
C ARG A 3 13.02 4.17 -19.43
N TYR A 4 11.95 3.62 -18.85
CA TYR A 4 11.90 3.24 -17.43
C TYR A 4 12.85 2.08 -17.15
N LEU A 5 12.82 1.03 -17.98
CA LEU A 5 13.70 -0.12 -17.83
C LEU A 5 15.17 0.25 -18.04
N ASP A 6 15.46 1.16 -19.00
CA ASP A 6 16.82 1.65 -19.25
C ASP A 6 17.36 2.41 -18.02
N VAL A 7 16.53 3.25 -17.39
CA VAL A 7 16.92 3.95 -16.16
C VAL A 7 17.12 2.95 -15.02
N LEU A 8 16.20 2.00 -14.84
CA LEU A 8 16.31 1.00 -13.77
C LEU A 8 17.57 0.11 -13.96
N ALA A 9 17.95 -0.19 -15.21
CA ALA A 9 19.16 -0.94 -15.51
C ALA A 9 20.47 -0.21 -15.13
N CYS A 10 20.41 1.10 -14.87
CA CYS A 10 21.56 1.86 -14.34
C CYS A 10 21.83 1.55 -12.85
N PHE A 11 20.92 0.85 -12.18
CA PHE A 11 20.98 0.51 -10.76
C PHE A 11 20.95 -1.02 -10.49
N PRO A 12 21.83 -1.82 -11.11
CA PRO A 12 21.68 -3.29 -11.10
C PRO A 12 21.81 -3.92 -9.72
N ASN A 13 22.51 -3.27 -8.79
CA ASN A 13 22.75 -3.78 -7.43
C ASN A 13 22.11 -2.92 -6.33
N THR A 14 21.33 -1.91 -6.71
CA THR A 14 20.67 -1.03 -5.74
C THR A 14 19.33 -1.64 -5.34
N PRO A 15 19.08 -1.87 -4.04
CA PRO A 15 17.80 -2.40 -3.62
C PRO A 15 16.66 -1.44 -3.96
N ILE A 16 15.51 -2.01 -4.28
CA ILE A 16 14.31 -1.25 -4.69
C ILE A 16 13.32 -1.25 -3.54
N VAL A 17 12.76 -0.09 -3.24
CA VAL A 17 11.58 0.03 -2.40
C VAL A 17 10.38 0.45 -3.24
N TYR A 18 9.33 -0.36 -3.22
CA TYR A 18 8.06 -0.06 -3.86
C TYR A 18 7.11 0.56 -2.85
N ILE A 19 6.50 1.69 -3.21
CA ILE A 19 5.53 2.39 -2.37
C ILE A 19 4.16 2.29 -3.00
N ASP A 20 3.14 2.05 -2.17
CA ASP A 20 1.76 2.07 -2.61
C ASP A 20 0.79 2.26 -1.45
N GLU A 21 -0.45 2.56 -1.78
CA GLU A 21 -1.56 2.76 -0.85
C GLU A 21 -2.68 1.75 -1.10
N THR A 22 -3.32 1.30 -0.03
CA THR A 22 -4.52 0.48 -0.14
C THR A 22 -5.59 0.90 0.86
N GLY A 23 -6.85 0.82 0.46
CA GLY A 23 -7.99 0.99 1.35
C GLY A 23 -8.53 -0.35 1.82
N ILE A 24 -8.85 -0.42 3.11
CA ILE A 24 -9.45 -1.58 3.75
C ILE A 24 -10.73 -1.13 4.46
N ASP A 25 -11.83 -1.76 4.13
CA ASP A 25 -13.13 -1.47 4.72
C ASP A 25 -13.83 -2.74 5.19
N THR A 26 -14.90 -2.58 5.92
CA THR A 26 -15.70 -3.71 6.41
C THR A 26 -16.41 -4.50 5.30
N TYR A 27 -16.45 -3.96 4.06
CA TYR A 27 -16.99 -4.67 2.89
C TYR A 27 -16.12 -5.85 2.43
N LEU A 28 -14.84 -5.87 2.80
CA LEU A 28 -13.99 -7.06 2.55
C LEU A 28 -14.59 -8.34 3.13
N TYR A 29 -15.49 -8.20 4.11
CA TYR A 29 -16.18 -9.32 4.73
C TYR A 29 -17.22 -10.01 3.82
N ARG A 30 -17.68 -9.36 2.74
CA ARG A 30 -18.75 -9.85 1.89
C ARG A 30 -18.23 -10.54 0.64
N HIS A 31 -17.71 -11.74 0.78
CA HIS A 31 -17.46 -12.58 -0.36
C HIS A 31 -18.61 -13.55 -0.60
N LYS A 32 -19.21 -13.41 -1.80
CA LYS A 32 -20.06 -14.40 -2.53
C LYS A 32 -20.74 -15.42 -1.61
N ALA A 33 -21.97 -15.16 -1.23
CA ALA A 33 -22.84 -16.19 -0.70
C ALA A 33 -23.14 -17.21 -1.80
N ARG A 34 -22.96 -18.50 -1.51
CA ARG A 34 -23.35 -19.58 -2.39
C ARG A 34 -24.66 -20.16 -1.89
N ALA A 35 -25.66 -20.23 -2.75
CA ALA A 35 -26.91 -20.96 -2.51
C ALA A 35 -27.05 -22.08 -3.53
N PRO A 36 -27.87 -23.10 -3.24
CA PRO A 36 -28.31 -24.04 -4.24
C PRO A 36 -28.92 -23.33 -5.44
N ARG A 37 -28.82 -23.95 -6.62
CA ARG A 37 -29.34 -23.37 -7.86
C ARG A 37 -30.84 -23.09 -7.75
N GLY A 38 -31.20 -21.80 -7.87
CA GLY A 38 -32.59 -21.35 -7.76
C GLY A 38 -32.94 -20.66 -6.44
N GLU A 39 -32.08 -20.68 -5.43
CA GLU A 39 -32.28 -19.97 -4.18
C GLU A 39 -31.60 -18.58 -4.21
N LYS A 40 -32.33 -17.56 -3.75
CA LYS A 40 -31.79 -16.21 -3.56
C LYS A 40 -31.21 -16.08 -2.16
N VAL A 41 -29.95 -15.71 -2.05
CA VAL A 41 -29.35 -15.36 -0.77
C VAL A 41 -29.71 -13.94 -0.43
N TYR A 42 -30.46 -13.76 0.66
CA TYR A 42 -30.74 -12.46 1.25
C TYR A 42 -29.79 -12.23 2.42
N ASP A 43 -28.96 -11.19 2.35
CA ASP A 43 -28.19 -10.73 3.49
C ASP A 43 -28.65 -9.33 3.88
N LYS A 44 -28.83 -9.07 5.17
CA LYS A 44 -29.19 -7.76 5.69
C LYS A 44 -27.96 -6.86 5.65
N VAL A 45 -27.94 -5.91 4.71
CA VAL A 45 -26.93 -4.87 4.65
C VAL A 45 -27.17 -3.93 5.84
N SER A 46 -26.29 -3.93 6.83
CA SER A 46 -26.30 -2.91 7.87
C SER A 46 -26.08 -1.54 7.21
N GLY A 47 -27.03 -0.62 7.37
CA GLY A 47 -26.92 0.76 6.85
C GLY A 47 -25.92 1.64 7.60
N ARG A 48 -25.05 1.06 8.43
CA ARG A 48 -24.00 1.80 9.15
C ARG A 48 -22.92 2.25 8.18
N ARG A 49 -22.42 3.48 8.38
CA ARG A 49 -21.21 3.97 7.71
C ARG A 49 -20.09 2.95 7.92
N PHE A 50 -19.54 2.48 6.81
CA PHE A 50 -18.45 1.52 6.84
C PHE A 50 -17.18 2.20 7.33
N GLU A 51 -16.54 1.60 8.34
CA GLU A 51 -15.20 1.99 8.73
C GLU A 51 -14.26 1.65 7.57
N ARG A 52 -13.58 2.65 7.04
CA ARG A 52 -12.52 2.50 6.06
C ARG A 52 -11.23 3.05 6.64
N ILE A 53 -10.22 2.21 6.67
CA ILE A 53 -8.86 2.59 7.04
C ILE A 53 -7.98 2.38 5.83
N SER A 54 -7.20 3.39 5.50
CA SER A 54 -6.21 3.34 4.44
C SER A 54 -4.84 3.03 5.03
N VAL A 55 -4.01 2.37 4.23
CA VAL A 55 -2.65 2.00 4.60
C VAL A 55 -1.73 2.47 3.49
N VAL A 56 -0.64 3.16 3.84
CA VAL A 56 0.51 3.38 2.98
C VAL A 56 1.71 2.63 3.55
N ALA A 57 2.52 2.03 2.70
CA ALA A 57 3.74 1.34 3.12
C ALA A 57 4.76 1.26 1.99
N GLY A 58 6.01 0.96 2.35
CA GLY A 58 7.06 0.53 1.43
C GLY A 58 7.27 -0.98 1.48
N GLN A 59 7.72 -1.56 0.36
CA GLN A 59 8.13 -2.97 0.26
C GLN A 59 9.55 -3.08 -0.29
N ILE A 60 10.42 -3.80 0.41
CA ILE A 60 11.75 -4.19 -0.04
C ILE A 60 11.80 -5.71 -0.06
N GLY A 61 11.91 -6.29 -1.27
CA GLY A 61 11.82 -7.74 -1.41
C GLY A 61 10.51 -8.29 -0.83
N SER A 62 10.58 -9.10 0.22
CA SER A 62 9.41 -9.63 0.93
C SER A 62 9.03 -8.85 2.20
N LYS A 63 9.82 -7.84 2.58
CA LYS A 63 9.65 -7.09 3.82
C LYS A 63 8.83 -5.82 3.59
N ILE A 64 7.86 -5.58 4.45
CA ILE A 64 7.11 -4.32 4.51
C ILE A 64 7.78 -3.39 5.52
N ILE A 65 7.92 -2.13 5.15
CA ILE A 65 8.55 -1.08 5.95
C ILE A 65 7.63 0.13 6.06
N ALA A 66 7.77 0.85 7.16
CA ALA A 66 7.07 2.11 7.45
C ALA A 66 5.54 2.07 7.21
N PRO A 67 4.78 1.04 7.64
CA PRO A 67 3.33 1.04 7.44
C PRO A 67 2.69 2.15 8.27
N LEU A 68 1.88 3.00 7.62
CA LEU A 68 1.06 4.03 8.26
C LEU A 68 -0.42 3.75 8.00
N LEU A 69 -1.19 3.61 9.08
CA LEU A 69 -2.64 3.54 9.06
C LEU A 69 -3.22 4.96 9.19
N TYR A 70 -4.16 5.31 8.33
CA TYR A 70 -4.80 6.62 8.37
C TYR A 70 -6.27 6.56 7.94
N HIS A 71 -7.05 7.54 8.42
CA HIS A 71 -8.45 7.72 8.05
C HIS A 71 -8.60 8.81 6.99
N GLY A 72 -9.60 8.65 6.13
CA GLY A 72 -9.87 9.62 5.08
C GLY A 72 -8.99 9.45 3.84
N THR A 73 -8.69 10.58 3.18
CA THR A 73 -7.92 10.63 1.94
C THR A 73 -6.48 11.03 2.23
N MET A 74 -5.52 10.42 1.55
CA MET A 74 -4.13 10.85 1.59
C MET A 74 -4.01 12.25 1.00
N THR A 75 -3.42 13.15 1.79
CA THR A 75 -3.04 14.48 1.30
C THR A 75 -1.56 14.51 0.96
N ALA A 76 -1.15 15.45 0.09
CA ALA A 76 0.26 15.63 -0.22
C ALA A 76 1.11 15.89 1.04
N GLU A 77 0.60 16.68 1.98
CA GLU A 77 1.28 17.00 3.25
C GLU A 77 1.47 15.75 4.12
N LEU A 78 0.43 14.94 4.29
CA LEU A 78 0.51 13.69 5.06
C LEU A 78 1.49 12.71 4.41
N PHE A 79 1.47 12.61 3.08
CA PHE A 79 2.38 11.74 2.34
C PHE A 79 3.83 12.19 2.49
N ILE A 80 4.13 13.50 2.32
CA ILE A 80 5.47 14.05 2.51
C ILE A 80 5.97 13.81 3.93
N LYS A 81 5.11 14.07 4.94
CA LYS A 81 5.45 13.83 6.34
C LYS A 81 5.81 12.37 6.60
N TRP A 82 4.97 11.43 6.15
CA TRP A 82 5.25 10.01 6.25
C TRP A 82 6.55 9.62 5.53
N TYR A 83 6.76 10.15 4.32
CA TYR A 83 7.94 9.89 3.52
C TYR A 83 9.22 10.32 4.23
N GLN A 84 9.23 11.54 4.79
CA GLN A 84 10.39 12.12 5.49
C GLN A 84 10.65 11.50 6.86
N GLU A 85 9.59 11.26 7.65
CA GLU A 85 9.72 10.90 9.07
C GLU A 85 9.71 9.38 9.30
N GLN A 86 9.16 8.59 8.38
CA GLN A 86 9.03 7.15 8.56
C GLN A 86 9.74 6.34 7.47
N LEU A 87 9.47 6.62 6.19
CA LEU A 87 10.04 5.82 5.11
C LEU A 87 11.55 6.05 4.96
N LEU A 88 11.98 7.29 4.68
CA LEU A 88 13.39 7.59 4.44
C LEU A 88 14.31 7.19 5.61
N PRO A 89 13.95 7.41 6.90
CA PRO A 89 14.76 6.95 8.01
C PRO A 89 14.83 5.42 8.14
N SER A 90 13.90 4.67 7.56
CA SER A 90 13.92 3.20 7.58
C SER A 90 14.86 2.59 6.52
N LEU A 91 15.38 3.42 5.61
CA LEU A 91 16.30 3.02 4.54
C LEU A 91 17.74 3.29 4.98
N THR A 92 18.49 2.24 5.28
CA THR A 92 19.86 2.34 5.84
C THR A 92 20.97 2.41 4.79
N GLU A 93 20.65 2.19 3.53
CA GLU A 93 21.55 2.22 2.38
C GLU A 93 20.86 2.86 1.17
N PRO A 94 21.56 3.26 0.10
CA PRO A 94 20.94 3.79 -1.10
C PRO A 94 19.90 2.82 -1.70
N HIS A 95 18.71 3.34 -2.00
CA HIS A 95 17.61 2.60 -2.62
C HIS A 95 17.09 3.33 -3.85
N VAL A 96 16.51 2.59 -4.78
CA VAL A 96 15.63 3.14 -5.82
C VAL A 96 14.21 3.12 -5.27
N ILE A 97 13.63 4.30 -5.06
CA ILE A 97 12.26 4.44 -4.55
C ILE A 97 11.31 4.53 -5.73
N ILE A 98 10.41 3.56 -5.81
CA ILE A 98 9.45 3.42 -6.90
C ILE A 98 8.03 3.55 -6.36
N MET A 99 7.22 4.38 -7.00
CA MET A 99 5.81 4.53 -6.68
C MET A 99 4.99 4.83 -7.94
N ASP A 100 3.67 4.81 -7.79
CA ASP A 100 2.77 5.13 -8.87
C ASP A 100 2.92 6.59 -9.34
N ASN A 101 2.36 6.88 -10.50
CA ASN A 101 2.42 8.21 -11.12
C ASN A 101 1.16 9.04 -10.82
N ALA A 102 0.53 8.87 -9.65
CA ALA A 102 -0.66 9.63 -9.29
C ALA A 102 -0.39 11.16 -9.32
N ALA A 103 -1.38 11.90 -9.80
CA ALA A 103 -1.23 13.34 -10.06
C ALA A 103 -1.08 14.17 -8.77
N PHE A 104 -1.60 13.67 -7.63
CA PHE A 104 -1.56 14.40 -6.36
C PHE A 104 -0.21 14.31 -5.63
N HIS A 105 0.67 13.39 -6.04
CA HIS A 105 1.99 13.28 -5.43
C HIS A 105 2.93 14.38 -5.93
N PRO A 106 3.56 15.16 -5.03
CA PRO A 106 4.50 16.23 -5.38
C PRO A 106 5.87 15.65 -5.77
N LYS A 107 5.95 15.03 -6.94
CA LYS A 107 7.10 14.24 -7.41
C LYS A 107 8.44 14.95 -7.33
N LYS A 108 8.45 16.25 -7.68
CA LYS A 108 9.68 17.05 -7.60
C LYS A 108 10.20 17.12 -6.17
N GLN A 109 9.31 17.37 -5.20
CA GLN A 109 9.68 17.43 -3.79
C GLN A 109 10.11 16.06 -3.25
N LEU A 110 9.44 14.98 -3.66
CA LEU A 110 9.81 13.62 -3.25
C LEU A 110 11.19 13.23 -3.80
N ASP A 111 11.50 13.61 -5.03
CA ASP A 111 12.82 13.39 -5.63
C ASP A 111 13.91 14.18 -4.88
N GLU A 112 13.69 15.47 -4.62
CA GLU A 112 14.62 16.30 -3.85
C GLU A 112 14.90 15.71 -2.45
N LEU A 113 13.86 15.21 -1.76
CA LEU A 113 13.98 14.59 -0.45
C LEU A 113 14.73 13.25 -0.51
N ALA A 114 14.47 12.42 -1.52
CA ALA A 114 15.18 11.17 -1.73
C ALA A 114 16.66 11.40 -1.98
N VAL A 115 17.00 12.31 -2.92
CA VAL A 115 18.37 12.66 -3.27
C VAL A 115 19.14 13.22 -2.08
N ALA A 116 18.50 14.09 -1.27
CA ALA A 116 19.10 14.64 -0.05
C ALA A 116 19.48 13.56 0.99
N LYS A 117 18.90 12.38 0.91
CA LYS A 117 19.18 11.20 1.76
C LYS A 117 20.00 10.12 1.05
N GLY A 118 20.47 10.37 -0.18
CA GLY A 118 21.29 9.42 -0.93
C GLY A 118 20.48 8.33 -1.64
N HIS A 119 19.18 8.52 -1.85
CA HIS A 119 18.31 7.60 -2.58
C HIS A 119 17.98 8.15 -3.97
N TYR A 120 17.36 7.31 -4.80
CA TYR A 120 16.92 7.64 -6.16
C TYR A 120 15.41 7.51 -6.24
N PHE A 121 14.72 8.48 -6.82
CA PHE A 121 13.28 8.45 -7.02
C PHE A 121 12.96 8.15 -8.49
N LEU A 122 12.15 7.11 -8.73
CA LEU A 122 11.77 6.68 -10.07
C LEU A 122 10.28 6.35 -10.11
N PRO A 123 9.41 7.26 -10.60
CA PRO A 123 7.99 6.95 -10.71
C PRO A 123 7.73 5.88 -11.79
N PHE A 124 6.72 5.03 -11.57
CA PHE A 124 6.26 4.09 -12.58
C PHE A 124 5.85 4.79 -13.88
N PRO A 125 5.99 4.10 -15.02
CA PRO A 125 5.35 4.54 -16.25
C PRO A 125 3.83 4.64 -16.03
N PRO A 126 3.14 5.55 -16.73
CA PRO A 126 1.68 5.60 -16.69
C PRO A 126 1.06 4.24 -17.03
N TYR A 127 -0.03 3.88 -16.33
CA TYR A 127 -0.81 2.66 -16.57
C TYR A 127 -0.03 1.34 -16.50
N SER A 128 0.86 1.20 -15.51
CA SER A 128 1.69 -0.01 -15.35
C SER A 128 1.57 -0.62 -13.92
N PRO A 129 0.36 -0.90 -13.41
CA PRO A 129 0.19 -1.46 -12.06
C PRO A 129 0.81 -2.85 -11.92
N GLU A 130 0.90 -3.62 -13.01
CA GLU A 130 1.50 -4.95 -13.05
C GLU A 130 2.99 -4.98 -12.66
N LEU A 131 3.65 -3.82 -12.69
CA LEU A 131 5.05 -3.68 -12.26
C LEU A 131 5.21 -3.50 -10.75
N ASN A 132 4.12 -3.35 -10.01
CA ASN A 132 4.15 -3.09 -8.57
C ASN A 132 3.95 -4.37 -7.74
N PRO A 133 5.02 -4.99 -7.21
CA PRO A 133 4.93 -6.24 -6.46
C PRO A 133 4.17 -6.10 -5.13
N ILE A 134 4.03 -4.90 -4.58
CA ILE A 134 3.31 -4.65 -3.32
C ILE A 134 1.81 -4.96 -3.44
N GLU A 135 1.25 -5.01 -4.65
CA GLU A 135 -0.14 -5.42 -4.89
C GLU A 135 -0.41 -6.86 -4.40
N GLN A 136 0.55 -7.75 -4.54
CA GLN A 136 0.44 -9.14 -4.03
C GLN A 136 0.43 -9.16 -2.49
N PHE A 137 1.19 -8.27 -1.88
CA PHE A 137 1.15 -8.08 -0.43
C PHE A 137 -0.22 -7.57 0.01
N TRP A 138 -0.78 -6.56 -0.67
CA TRP A 138 -2.12 -6.03 -0.36
C TRP A 138 -3.20 -7.13 -0.47
N ALA A 139 -3.14 -7.97 -1.48
CA ALA A 139 -4.07 -9.10 -1.61
C ALA A 139 -3.98 -10.05 -0.41
N THR A 140 -2.76 -10.34 0.06
CA THR A 140 -2.54 -11.19 1.24
C THR A 140 -3.00 -10.51 2.52
N LEU A 141 -2.70 -9.23 2.71
CA LEU A 141 -3.17 -8.42 3.84
C LEU A 141 -4.70 -8.43 3.91
N LYS A 142 -5.38 -8.11 2.81
CA LYS A 142 -6.85 -8.07 2.73
C LYS A 142 -7.47 -9.42 3.11
N ARG A 143 -6.90 -10.52 2.64
CA ARG A 143 -7.35 -11.87 3.01
C ARG A 143 -7.22 -12.11 4.52
N LYS A 144 -6.06 -11.79 5.10
CA LYS A 144 -5.81 -11.99 6.53
C LYS A 144 -6.66 -11.09 7.42
N VAL A 145 -6.82 -9.83 7.03
CA VAL A 145 -7.74 -8.91 7.72
C VAL A 145 -9.18 -9.45 7.67
N THR A 146 -9.64 -9.95 6.51
CA THR A 146 -10.97 -10.58 6.40
C THR A 146 -11.15 -11.75 7.37
N GLU A 147 -10.13 -12.61 7.52
CA GLU A 147 -10.15 -13.69 8.50
C GLU A 147 -10.30 -13.16 9.95
N LEU A 148 -9.55 -12.10 10.29
CA LEU A 148 -9.60 -11.47 11.61
C LEU A 148 -10.93 -10.75 11.88
N LEU A 149 -11.53 -10.10 10.87
CA LEU A 149 -12.86 -9.49 11.02
C LEU A 149 -13.94 -10.52 11.35
N ARG A 150 -13.83 -11.74 10.84
CA ARG A 150 -14.75 -12.86 11.19
C ARG A 150 -14.70 -13.25 12.66
N THR A 151 -13.61 -12.95 13.36
CA THR A 151 -13.49 -13.17 14.81
C THR A 151 -14.06 -12.03 15.66
N GLY A 152 -14.71 -11.03 15.02
CA GLY A 152 -15.32 -9.88 15.71
C GLY A 152 -14.39 -8.70 15.96
N ARG A 153 -13.19 -8.70 15.39
CA ARG A 153 -12.27 -7.55 15.48
C ARG A 153 -12.75 -6.38 14.60
N SER A 154 -12.46 -5.14 15.03
CA SER A 154 -12.57 -3.97 14.14
C SER A 154 -11.49 -3.99 13.07
N VAL A 155 -11.68 -3.22 11.97
CA VAL A 155 -10.68 -3.08 10.91
C VAL A 155 -9.35 -2.59 11.48
N GLN A 156 -9.39 -1.57 12.33
CA GLN A 156 -8.20 -1.03 12.98
C GLN A 156 -7.46 -2.10 13.80
N SER A 157 -8.17 -2.80 14.71
CA SER A 157 -7.57 -3.84 15.55
C SER A 157 -6.99 -5.00 14.73
N ALA A 158 -7.61 -5.35 13.61
CA ALA A 158 -7.11 -6.40 12.72
C ALA A 158 -5.82 -5.98 12.00
N LEU A 159 -5.75 -4.73 11.52
CA LEU A 159 -4.56 -4.18 10.87
C LEU A 159 -3.40 -4.03 11.85
N GLU A 160 -3.65 -3.45 13.03
CA GLU A 160 -2.63 -3.32 14.08
C GLU A 160 -2.07 -4.68 14.50
N TYR A 161 -2.94 -5.66 14.69
CA TYR A 161 -2.53 -7.03 14.99
C TYR A 161 -1.66 -7.61 13.88
N TYR A 162 -2.05 -7.44 12.62
CA TYR A 162 -1.29 -7.96 11.48
C TYR A 162 0.11 -7.38 11.42
N PHE A 163 0.27 -6.06 11.56
CA PHE A 163 1.58 -5.41 11.47
C PHE A 163 2.46 -5.61 12.71
N LYS A 164 1.88 -5.93 13.88
CA LYS A 164 2.65 -6.28 15.09
C LYS A 164 3.19 -7.72 15.09
N THR A 165 2.55 -8.61 14.32
CA THR A 165 2.90 -10.04 14.32
C THR A 165 3.80 -10.45 13.14
N LYS A 166 4.19 -9.48 12.30
CA LYS A 166 5.10 -9.67 11.16
C LYS A 166 6.41 -8.93 11.36
#